data_ac9e597d0fdbfb47d4c7d088c462e6f0
#
_entry.id   ac9e597d0fdbfb47d4c7d088c462e6f0
#
_cell.length_a   1.000
_cell.length_b   1.000
_cell.length_c   1.000
_cell.angle_alpha   90.00
_cell.angle_beta   90.00
_cell.angle_gamma   90.00
#
_symmetry.space_group_name_H-M   'P 1'
#
loop_
_entity.id
_entity.type
_entity.pdbx_description
1 polymer ?
#
loop_
_entity_poly.entity_id
_entity_poly.type
_entity_poly.pdbx_seq_one_letter_code
_entity_poly.pdbx_strand_id
1 'polypeptide(L)'
;HILCDRLKELGEKTEVVSLDDFYLPTEELPVLEDGTRDIESVNALDTALINKCFEEIIRTGKTVLPSYDFLKKERVKNSRDISDRGIVIVEGLHALNPIITSKVPSKHIFKAYVSVNRRIEDADGNTLLTSRQIRLIRRTLRDRIFRSSSLNDTLALWGGVEKKEKKYL
;
A
#
# COMPACT_ATOMS: atom_id res chain seq x y z
N HIS A 1 2.39 -2.87 -10.83
CA HIS A 1 3.12 -2.60 -12.08
C HIS A 1 2.51 -3.39 -13.27
N ILE A 2 2.36 -4.73 -13.21
CA ILE A 2 1.85 -5.54 -14.33
C ILE A 2 0.53 -5.00 -14.93
N LEU A 3 -0.45 -4.62 -14.10
CA LEU A 3 -1.71 -4.04 -14.59
C LEU A 3 -1.47 -2.71 -15.30
N CYS A 4 -0.63 -1.85 -14.72
CA CYS A 4 -0.27 -0.57 -15.34
C CYS A 4 0.39 -0.76 -16.70
N ASP A 5 1.32 -1.73 -16.81
CA ASP A 5 2.01 -2.02 -18.05
C ASP A 5 1.03 -2.54 -19.13
N ARG A 6 0.11 -3.42 -18.74
CA ARG A 6 -0.94 -3.92 -19.64
C ARG A 6 -1.89 -2.82 -20.13
N LEU A 7 -2.28 -1.90 -19.26
CA LEU A 7 -3.11 -0.77 -19.66
C LEU A 7 -2.37 0.16 -20.61
N LYS A 8 -1.06 0.39 -20.40
CA LYS A 8 -0.22 1.16 -21.32
C LYS A 8 -0.09 0.51 -22.69
N GLU A 9 0.03 -0.84 -22.75
CA GLU A 9 0.01 -1.60 -24.00
C GLU A 9 -1.30 -1.42 -24.77
N LEU A 10 -2.41 -1.18 -24.07
CA LEU A 10 -3.72 -0.89 -24.66
C LEU A 10 -3.89 0.60 -25.02
N GLY A 11 -2.87 1.42 -24.86
CA GLY A 11 -2.89 2.83 -25.20
C GLY A 11 -3.38 3.76 -24.08
N GLU A 12 -3.67 3.21 -22.88
CA GLU A 12 -4.17 3.99 -21.75
C GLU A 12 -3.03 4.73 -21.03
N LYS A 13 -3.26 6.00 -20.71
CA LYS A 13 -2.37 6.77 -19.85
C LYS A 13 -2.59 6.38 -18.40
N THR A 14 -1.63 5.64 -17.84
CA THR A 14 -1.76 5.09 -16.47
C THR A 14 -0.60 5.46 -15.58
N GLU A 15 -0.88 5.62 -14.29
CA GLU A 15 0.11 5.86 -13.26
C GLU A 15 -0.20 5.03 -12.01
N VAL A 16 0.84 4.63 -11.27
CA VAL A 16 0.70 3.92 -9.99
C VAL A 16 1.01 4.88 -8.85
N VAL A 17 0.11 4.95 -7.89
CA VAL A 17 0.27 5.70 -6.64
C VAL A 17 0.33 4.69 -5.49
N SER A 18 1.48 4.59 -4.85
CA SER A 18 1.64 3.80 -3.64
C SER A 18 1.22 4.60 -2.42
N LEU A 19 0.35 4.04 -1.59
CA LEU A 19 0.01 4.64 -0.30
C LEU A 19 1.19 4.64 0.67
N ASP A 20 2.16 3.78 0.46
CA ASP A 20 3.38 3.75 1.26
C ASP A 20 4.22 5.04 1.13
N ASP A 21 4.04 5.82 0.07
CA ASP A 21 4.68 7.13 -0.11
C ASP A 21 4.09 8.22 0.80
N PHE A 22 2.95 7.97 1.43
CA PHE A 22 2.23 8.92 2.27
C PHE A 22 2.38 8.69 3.77
N TYR A 23 3.34 7.86 4.20
CA TYR A 23 3.59 7.69 5.64
C TYR A 23 3.92 9.03 6.31
N LEU A 24 3.39 9.20 7.53
CA LEU A 24 3.77 10.29 8.42
C LEU A 24 5.22 10.11 8.90
N PRO A 25 5.92 11.20 9.22
CA PRO A 25 7.19 11.13 9.94
C PRO A 25 7.07 10.32 11.22
N THR A 26 8.16 9.66 11.65
CA THR A 26 8.14 8.74 12.79
C THR A 26 7.58 9.38 14.07
N GLU A 27 7.87 10.66 14.30
CA GLU A 27 7.41 11.44 15.46
C GLU A 27 5.90 11.69 15.46
N GLU A 28 5.26 11.73 14.30
CA GLU A 28 3.83 11.98 14.12
C GLU A 28 2.99 10.68 14.07
N LEU A 29 3.66 9.50 14.05
CA LEU A 29 2.95 8.22 14.02
C LEU A 29 2.13 8.02 15.30
N PRO A 30 0.93 7.40 15.20
CA PRO A 30 0.13 7.03 16.36
C PRO A 30 0.92 6.17 17.35
N VAL A 31 0.67 6.38 18.64
CA VAL A 31 1.30 5.59 19.71
C VAL A 31 0.26 4.62 20.28
N LEU A 32 0.64 3.37 20.42
CA LEU A 32 -0.15 2.32 21.07
C LEU A 32 -0.05 2.42 22.60
N GLU A 33 -0.91 1.71 23.31
CA GLU A 33 -0.93 1.69 24.80
C GLU A 33 0.40 1.21 25.40
N ASP A 34 1.13 0.37 24.70
CA ASP A 34 2.46 -0.12 25.11
C ASP A 34 3.60 0.85 24.79
N GLY A 35 3.31 2.04 24.26
CA GLY A 35 4.27 3.07 23.90
C GLY A 35 4.94 2.86 22.53
N THR A 36 4.62 1.78 21.82
CA THR A 36 5.15 1.55 20.46
C THR A 36 4.41 2.37 19.41
N ARG A 37 5.05 2.62 18.25
CA ARG A 37 4.42 3.34 17.12
C ARG A 37 3.56 2.40 16.29
N ASP A 38 2.30 2.77 16.04
CA ASP A 38 1.39 2.01 15.17
C ASP A 38 1.60 2.36 13.70
N ILE A 39 2.58 1.71 13.08
CA ILE A 39 2.91 1.90 11.65
C ILE A 39 1.94 1.16 10.71
N GLU A 40 1.13 0.25 11.24
CA GLU A 40 0.20 -0.55 10.41
C GLU A 40 -1.23 0.04 10.39
N SER A 41 -1.47 1.13 11.09
CA SER A 41 -2.75 1.83 11.08
C SER A 41 -2.90 2.71 9.84
N VAL A 42 -4.13 2.87 9.37
CA VAL A 42 -4.43 3.89 8.35
C VAL A 42 -4.09 5.31 8.85
N ASN A 43 -4.09 5.51 10.17
CA ASN A 43 -3.69 6.78 10.79
C ASN A 43 -2.17 7.02 10.76
N ALA A 44 -1.38 6.04 10.35
CA ALA A 44 0.03 6.23 10.05
C ALA A 44 0.27 6.89 8.68
N LEU A 45 -0.79 7.01 7.87
CA LEU A 45 -0.77 7.69 6.59
C LEU A 45 -1.31 9.11 6.72
N ASP A 46 -0.74 10.04 5.97
CA ASP A 46 -1.25 11.40 5.81
C ASP A 46 -2.52 11.37 4.91
N THR A 47 -3.64 10.98 5.51
CA THR A 47 -4.92 10.84 4.79
C THR A 47 -5.43 12.18 4.26
N ALA A 48 -5.05 13.30 4.87
CA ALA A 48 -5.38 14.64 4.39
C ALA A 48 -4.65 14.94 3.07
N LEU A 49 -3.35 14.65 3.01
CA LEU A 49 -2.55 14.82 1.80
C LEU A 49 -3.00 13.87 0.69
N ILE A 50 -3.31 12.60 1.01
CA ILE A 50 -3.87 11.63 0.05
C ILE A 50 -5.12 12.20 -0.61
N ASN A 51 -6.10 12.62 0.19
CA ASN A 51 -7.35 13.16 -0.32
C ASN A 51 -7.15 14.43 -1.13
N LYS A 52 -6.24 15.33 -0.70
CA LYS A 52 -5.86 16.52 -1.46
C LYS A 52 -5.30 16.15 -2.85
N CYS A 53 -4.34 15.22 -2.92
CA CYS A 53 -3.77 14.78 -4.18
C CYS A 53 -4.84 14.18 -5.11
N PHE A 54 -5.77 13.38 -4.58
CA PHE A 54 -6.83 12.79 -5.39
C PHE A 54 -7.85 13.83 -5.89
N GLU A 55 -8.23 14.81 -5.07
CA GLU A 55 -9.05 15.93 -5.50
C GLU A 55 -8.37 16.73 -6.63
N GLU A 56 -7.07 17.00 -6.51
CA GLU A 56 -6.29 17.69 -7.53
C GLU A 56 -6.26 16.88 -8.84
N ILE A 57 -5.99 15.57 -8.79
CA ILE A 57 -5.99 14.70 -9.96
C ILE A 57 -7.35 14.74 -10.67
N ILE A 58 -8.45 14.62 -9.92
CA ILE A 58 -9.80 14.62 -10.51
C ILE A 58 -10.13 15.98 -11.14
N ARG A 59 -9.77 17.06 -10.47
CA ARG A 59 -10.10 18.42 -10.92
C ARG A 59 -9.23 18.89 -12.08
N THR A 60 -7.95 18.55 -12.09
CA THR A 60 -6.95 19.15 -13.00
C THR A 60 -6.17 18.13 -13.83
N GLY A 61 -6.30 16.83 -13.53
CA GLY A 61 -5.45 15.78 -14.10
C GLY A 61 -4.01 15.80 -13.58
N LYS A 62 -3.67 16.65 -12.61
CA LYS A 62 -2.30 16.89 -12.14
C LYS A 62 -2.25 16.92 -10.63
N THR A 63 -1.14 16.43 -10.07
CA THR A 63 -0.76 16.62 -8.67
C THR A 63 0.71 16.33 -8.47
N VAL A 64 1.22 16.67 -7.29
CA VAL A 64 2.57 16.37 -6.84
C VAL A 64 2.48 15.34 -5.73
N LEU A 65 3.01 14.14 -5.96
CA LEU A 65 3.03 13.07 -4.99
C LEU A 65 4.26 13.15 -4.10
N PRO A 66 4.12 12.86 -2.80
CA PRO A 66 5.28 12.66 -1.92
C PRO A 66 6.05 11.39 -2.31
N SER A 67 7.19 11.21 -1.69
CA SER A 67 7.92 9.94 -1.68
C SER A 67 8.44 9.67 -0.28
N TYR A 68 8.56 8.41 0.12
CA TYR A 68 8.99 8.00 1.45
C TYR A 68 10.23 7.11 1.38
N ASP A 69 11.27 7.49 2.13
CA ASP A 69 12.48 6.69 2.28
C ASP A 69 12.36 5.76 3.50
N PHE A 70 12.14 4.47 3.23
CA PHE A 70 11.99 3.46 4.27
C PHE A 70 13.26 3.19 5.08
N LEU A 71 14.43 3.48 4.53
CA LEU A 71 15.70 3.30 5.24
C LEU A 71 15.91 4.40 6.27
N LYS A 72 15.59 5.64 5.88
CA LYS A 72 15.66 6.82 6.74
C LYS A 72 14.41 7.03 7.59
N LYS A 73 13.32 6.36 7.24
CA LYS A 73 11.99 6.49 7.87
C LYS A 73 11.46 7.92 7.84
N GLU A 74 11.68 8.61 6.73
CA GLU A 74 11.26 10.00 6.53
C GLU A 74 10.70 10.25 5.14
N ARG A 75 9.86 11.28 5.03
CA ARG A 75 9.38 11.77 3.75
C ARG A 75 10.53 12.51 3.03
N VAL A 76 10.83 12.11 1.81
CA VAL A 76 11.90 12.76 1.02
C VAL A 76 11.37 13.99 0.29
N LYS A 77 12.28 14.95 0.03
CA LYS A 77 11.93 16.19 -0.68
C LYS A 77 11.62 15.99 -2.17
N ASN A 78 12.02 14.85 -2.73
CA ASN A 78 11.75 14.53 -4.13
C ASN A 78 10.28 14.13 -4.29
N SER A 79 9.51 15.05 -4.80
CA SER A 79 8.12 14.83 -5.19
C SER A 79 8.07 14.38 -6.64
N ARG A 80 7.06 13.56 -6.96
CA ARG A 80 6.80 13.10 -8.32
C ARG A 80 5.57 13.79 -8.89
N ASP A 81 5.77 14.49 -10.01
CA ASP A 81 4.67 15.12 -10.73
C ASP A 81 3.86 14.06 -11.49
N ILE A 82 2.56 14.07 -11.28
CA ILE A 82 1.60 13.36 -12.12
C ILE A 82 0.88 14.40 -12.98
N SER A 83 0.85 14.16 -14.28
CA SER A 83 0.11 15.01 -15.21
C SER A 83 -0.52 14.20 -16.33
N ASP A 84 -1.71 14.63 -16.76
CA ASP A 84 -2.40 14.12 -17.94
C ASP A 84 -2.59 12.58 -17.92
N ARG A 85 -3.14 12.04 -16.83
CA ARG A 85 -3.40 10.59 -16.65
C ARG A 85 -4.89 10.28 -16.76
N GLY A 86 -5.20 9.24 -17.55
CA GLY A 86 -6.57 8.72 -17.65
C GLY A 86 -6.92 7.79 -16.49
N ILE A 87 -5.99 6.90 -16.09
CA ILE A 87 -6.20 5.89 -15.05
C ILE A 87 -5.10 6.04 -13.99
N VAL A 88 -5.50 6.16 -12.73
CA VAL A 88 -4.61 6.12 -11.57
C VAL A 88 -4.87 4.86 -10.77
N ILE A 89 -3.86 4.00 -10.67
CA ILE A 89 -3.91 2.76 -9.89
C ILE A 89 -3.36 3.06 -8.50
N VAL A 90 -4.23 3.08 -7.50
CA VAL A 90 -3.84 3.25 -6.10
C VAL A 90 -3.63 1.90 -5.46
N GLU A 91 -2.45 1.65 -4.88
CA GLU A 91 -2.15 0.40 -4.20
C GLU A 91 -1.64 0.63 -2.78
N GLY A 92 -1.85 -0.36 -1.92
CA GLY A 92 -1.42 -0.36 -0.52
C GLY A 92 -2.40 -1.12 0.37
N LEU A 93 -1.95 -1.46 1.58
CA LEU A 93 -2.74 -2.22 2.55
C LEU A 93 -4.11 -1.57 2.84
N HIS A 94 -4.15 -0.24 2.85
CA HIS A 94 -5.34 0.55 3.17
C HIS A 94 -6.10 1.08 1.94
N ALA A 95 -5.74 0.67 0.71
CA ALA A 95 -6.33 1.24 -0.51
C ALA A 95 -7.86 1.07 -0.59
N LEU A 96 -8.42 0.02 0.03
CA LEU A 96 -9.86 -0.22 0.10
C LEU A 96 -10.57 0.47 1.28
N ASN A 97 -9.82 1.07 2.20
CA ASN A 97 -10.40 1.80 3.34
C ASN A 97 -11.13 3.04 2.83
N PRO A 98 -12.42 3.25 3.23
CA PRO A 98 -13.22 4.38 2.76
C PRO A 98 -12.60 5.76 3.04
N ILE A 99 -11.78 5.92 4.07
CA ILE A 99 -11.13 7.20 4.40
C ILE A 99 -10.16 7.66 3.31
N ILE A 100 -9.54 6.72 2.59
CA ILE A 100 -8.56 7.00 1.53
C ILE A 100 -9.22 7.69 0.34
N THR A 101 -10.46 7.36 0.06
CA THR A 101 -11.21 7.89 -1.10
C THR A 101 -12.41 8.74 -0.67
N SER A 102 -12.42 9.24 0.56
CA SER A 102 -13.58 9.94 1.14
C SER A 102 -13.99 11.21 0.37
N LYS A 103 -13.04 11.82 -0.33
CA LYS A 103 -13.25 13.03 -1.16
C LYS A 103 -13.41 12.74 -2.65
N VAL A 104 -13.31 11.47 -3.05
CA VAL A 104 -13.41 11.05 -4.45
C VAL A 104 -14.85 10.61 -4.76
N PRO A 105 -15.54 11.19 -5.77
CA PRO A 105 -16.87 10.72 -6.16
C PRO A 105 -16.82 9.24 -6.60
N SER A 106 -17.79 8.44 -6.12
CA SER A 106 -17.81 6.98 -6.33
C SER A 106 -17.79 6.57 -7.81
N LYS A 107 -18.34 7.39 -8.71
CA LYS A 107 -18.32 7.17 -10.16
C LYS A 107 -16.90 7.15 -10.77
N HIS A 108 -15.92 7.66 -10.07
CA HIS A 108 -14.50 7.66 -10.48
C HIS A 108 -13.68 6.55 -9.82
N ILE A 109 -14.32 5.69 -9.02
CA ILE A 109 -13.62 4.66 -8.25
C ILE A 109 -14.03 3.27 -8.73
N PHE A 110 -13.03 2.46 -9.08
CA PHE A 110 -13.18 1.02 -9.23
C PHE A 110 -12.35 0.34 -8.12
N LYS A 111 -12.99 -0.48 -7.29
CA LYS A 111 -12.33 -1.20 -6.20
C LYS A 111 -12.02 -2.62 -6.61
N ALA A 112 -10.76 -3.02 -6.48
CA ALA A 112 -10.30 -4.37 -6.74
C ALA A 112 -9.55 -4.93 -5.53
N TYR A 113 -9.96 -6.10 -5.05
CA TYR A 113 -9.23 -6.86 -4.04
C TYR A 113 -8.40 -7.95 -4.70
N VAL A 114 -7.10 -7.95 -4.40
CA VAL A 114 -6.16 -8.94 -4.92
C VAL A 114 -5.53 -9.68 -3.77
N SER A 115 -5.73 -11.00 -3.70
CA SER A 115 -5.09 -11.85 -2.70
C SER A 115 -4.44 -13.09 -3.30
N VAL A 116 -3.47 -13.65 -2.57
CA VAL A 116 -2.89 -14.95 -2.90
C VAL A 116 -3.85 -16.02 -2.41
N ASN A 117 -4.51 -16.69 -3.34
CA ASN A 117 -5.43 -17.80 -3.06
C ASN A 117 -4.86 -19.15 -3.53
N ARG A 118 -3.53 -19.28 -3.56
CA ARG A 118 -2.87 -20.54 -3.91
C ARG A 118 -2.17 -21.13 -2.72
N ARG A 119 -2.18 -22.45 -2.64
CA ARG A 119 -1.36 -23.29 -1.76
C ARG A 119 -0.38 -24.08 -2.61
N ILE A 120 0.71 -24.50 -2.02
CA ILE A 120 1.64 -25.44 -2.63
C ILE A 120 1.34 -26.80 -2.06
N GLU A 121 1.14 -27.77 -2.93
CA GLU A 121 0.83 -29.15 -2.60
C GLU A 121 1.92 -30.07 -3.15
N ASP A 122 2.11 -31.24 -2.50
CA ASP A 122 2.93 -32.32 -3.04
C ASP A 122 2.15 -33.10 -4.10
N ALA A 123 2.78 -34.16 -4.64
CA ALA A 123 2.19 -35.01 -5.67
C ALA A 123 0.95 -35.78 -5.17
N ASP A 124 0.83 -35.98 -3.86
CA ASP A 124 -0.25 -36.70 -3.19
C ASP A 124 -1.40 -35.76 -2.77
N GLY A 125 -1.27 -34.45 -3.04
CA GLY A 125 -2.28 -33.44 -2.71
C GLY A 125 -2.20 -32.91 -1.27
N ASN A 126 -1.15 -33.24 -0.50
CA ASN A 126 -0.95 -32.69 0.84
C ASN A 126 -0.44 -31.26 0.75
N THR A 127 -1.00 -30.35 1.54
CA THR A 127 -0.59 -28.94 1.55
C THR A 127 0.79 -28.79 2.21
N LEU A 128 1.79 -28.40 1.43
CA LEU A 128 3.13 -28.05 1.90
C LEU A 128 3.20 -26.61 2.42
N LEU A 129 2.59 -25.66 1.69
CA LEU A 129 2.51 -24.26 2.10
C LEU A 129 1.10 -23.71 1.85
N THR A 130 0.54 -23.11 2.87
CA THR A 130 -0.73 -22.37 2.78
C THR A 130 -0.52 -20.99 2.14
N SER A 131 -1.58 -20.38 1.64
CA SER A 131 -1.54 -18.99 1.12
C SER A 131 -1.00 -17.99 2.16
N ARG A 132 -1.33 -18.20 3.45
CA ARG A 132 -0.82 -17.38 4.55
C ARG A 132 0.70 -17.50 4.70
N GLN A 133 1.24 -18.71 4.65
CA GLN A 133 2.69 -18.95 4.73
C GLN A 133 3.42 -18.38 3.51
N ILE A 134 2.86 -18.54 2.31
CA ILE A 134 3.42 -17.94 1.08
C ILE A 134 3.48 -16.42 1.20
N ARG A 135 2.43 -15.78 1.71
CA ARG A 135 2.41 -14.32 1.92
C ARG A 135 3.45 -13.88 2.94
N LEU A 136 3.56 -14.60 4.06
CA LEU A 136 4.57 -14.30 5.09
C LEU A 136 6.00 -14.42 4.53
N ILE A 137 6.30 -15.50 3.81
CA ILE A 137 7.61 -15.69 3.17
C ILE A 137 7.92 -14.54 2.21
N ARG A 138 6.98 -14.19 1.33
CA ARG A 138 7.15 -13.06 0.40
C ARG A 138 7.39 -11.74 1.11
N ARG A 139 6.63 -11.46 2.18
CA ARG A 139 6.83 -10.25 2.99
C ARG A 139 8.22 -10.25 3.63
N THR A 140 8.63 -11.35 4.25
CA THR A 140 9.93 -11.47 4.90
C THR A 140 11.09 -11.21 3.93
N LEU A 141 11.02 -11.80 2.74
CA LEU A 141 12.03 -11.58 1.70
C LEU A 141 12.06 -10.12 1.23
N ARG A 142 10.89 -9.53 0.95
CA ARG A 142 10.80 -8.13 0.55
C ARG A 142 11.36 -7.19 1.63
N ASP A 143 10.92 -7.37 2.87
CA ASP A 143 11.30 -6.49 3.98
C ASP A 143 12.81 -6.62 4.29
N ARG A 144 13.38 -7.82 4.11
CA ARG A 144 14.83 -8.04 4.22
C ARG A 144 15.62 -7.35 3.12
N ILE A 145 15.17 -7.47 1.86
CA ILE A 145 15.91 -6.98 0.69
C ILE A 145 15.78 -5.46 0.55
N PHE A 146 14.58 -4.91 0.76
CA PHE A 146 14.27 -3.52 0.40
C PHE A 146 14.06 -2.59 1.59
N ARG A 147 13.87 -3.12 2.81
CA ARG A 147 13.58 -2.32 4.01
C ARG A 147 14.57 -2.54 5.15
N SER A 148 15.60 -3.37 4.95
CA SER A 148 16.59 -3.74 5.96
C SER A 148 16.00 -4.25 7.28
N SER A 149 14.76 -4.76 7.25
CA SER A 149 14.08 -5.31 8.43
C SER A 149 14.59 -6.70 8.76
N SER A 150 14.69 -7.03 10.05
CA SER A 150 15.01 -8.38 10.49
C SER A 150 13.79 -9.32 10.34
N LEU A 151 14.03 -10.63 10.39
CA LEU A 151 12.96 -11.63 10.43
C LEU A 151 12.06 -11.41 11.66
N ASN A 152 12.65 -11.13 12.82
CA ASN A 152 11.91 -10.92 14.07
C ASN A 152 10.98 -9.71 13.98
N ASP A 153 11.45 -8.59 13.39
CA ASP A 153 10.63 -7.40 13.18
C ASP A 153 9.43 -7.71 12.27
N THR A 154 9.67 -8.43 11.17
CA THR A 154 8.58 -8.82 10.25
C THR A 154 7.57 -9.72 10.93
N LEU A 155 8.01 -10.71 11.73
CA LEU A 155 7.12 -11.61 12.45
C LEU A 155 6.32 -10.89 13.54
N ALA A 156 6.93 -9.96 14.28
CA ALA A 156 6.26 -9.17 15.31
C ALA A 156 5.09 -8.34 14.71
N LEU A 157 5.28 -7.78 13.52
CA LEU A 157 4.26 -6.97 12.83
C LEU A 157 3.18 -7.81 12.12
N TRP A 158 3.47 -9.09 11.79
CA TRP A 158 2.62 -9.89 10.93
C TRP A 158 1.19 -10.08 11.46
N GLY A 159 1.03 -10.35 12.74
CA GLY A 159 -0.28 -10.50 13.36
C GLY A 159 -1.15 -9.24 13.29
N GLY A 160 -0.53 -8.08 13.41
CA GLY A 160 -1.20 -6.77 13.27
C GLY A 160 -1.69 -6.53 11.85
N VAL A 161 -0.88 -6.86 10.85
CA VAL A 161 -1.24 -6.74 9.43
C VAL A 161 -2.46 -7.60 9.09
N GLU A 162 -2.43 -8.89 9.47
CA GLU A 162 -3.54 -9.81 9.21
C GLU A 162 -4.86 -9.35 9.87
N LYS A 163 -4.78 -8.85 11.11
CA LYS A 163 -5.95 -8.36 11.83
C LYS A 163 -6.56 -7.13 11.16
N LYS A 164 -5.73 -6.20 10.70
CA LYS A 164 -6.18 -4.97 10.06
C LYS A 164 -6.70 -5.22 8.65
N GLU A 165 -6.07 -6.11 7.90
CA GLU A 165 -6.54 -6.52 6.57
C GLU A 165 -7.97 -7.10 6.64
N LYS A 166 -8.23 -8.04 7.55
CA LYS A 166 -9.56 -8.65 7.74
C LYS A 166 -10.67 -7.66 8.10
N LYS A 167 -10.33 -6.48 8.60
CA LYS A 167 -11.32 -5.47 8.98
C LYS A 167 -11.96 -4.79 7.77
N TYR A 168 -11.28 -4.74 6.62
CA TYR A 168 -11.70 -4.00 5.44
C TYR A 168 -12.00 -4.91 4.22
N LEU A 169 -11.98 -6.23 4.44
CA LEU A 169 -12.29 -7.27 3.48
C LEU A 169 -13.56 -8.01 3.88
#